data_758130885e55583c4ae7c6bf90fff0ba
#
_entry.id   758130885e55583c4ae7c6bf90fff0ba
#
_cell.length_a   1.000
_cell.length_b   1.000
_cell.length_c   1.000
_cell.angle_alpha   90.00
_cell.angle_beta   90.00
_cell.angle_gamma   90.00
#
_symmetry.space_group_name_H-M   'P 1'
#
loop_
_entity.id
_entity.type
_entity.pdbx_description
1 polymer ?
#
loop_
_entity_poly.entity_id
_entity_poly.type
_entity_poly.pdbx_seq_one_letter_code
_entity_poly.pdbx_strand_id
1 'polypeptide(L)'
;MMKTNGMDIGLVSAILPDRTLEEVVGFAAGRGFDCVEIMCWPVGKAERRYAGVTHIDIDRLDEHATEGIRQMLQRHGMRISGLGYYPNPLDPDESKSELFIGHICNLIRAADRLGVPVVNTFVGRDPSRNVDDNLRVFAEKWPPIVKLAEAHNIRIGIENCPMYFTNDEWPGGKNLATTPAIWDRLFEIIPSPAFGLNYDPSHMVWQMMDPIQPVLDYAHRFHHVHLKDAHVDRERLKRVGIMATPLEYHSPRIPGRGDVDWKAFFEALDRVGYKGDACLEVEDKDFEGSSLDVERAIDMALVHIRSFVPTKS
;
A
#
# COMPACT_ATOMS: atom_id res chain seq x y z
N MET A 1 18.76 20.85 -8.82
CA MET A 1 18.93 19.40 -8.64
C MET A 1 18.32 19.06 -7.30
N MET A 2 17.19 18.36 -7.27
CA MET A 2 16.57 17.89 -6.04
C MET A 2 17.51 16.92 -5.34
N LYS A 3 17.71 17.10 -4.07
CA LYS A 3 18.46 16.16 -3.22
C LYS A 3 17.44 15.31 -2.46
N THR A 4 16.82 14.33 -3.10
CA THR A 4 16.03 13.32 -2.38
C THR A 4 16.98 12.37 -1.64
N ASN A 5 17.75 12.92 -0.71
CA ASN A 5 18.78 12.23 0.04
C ASN A 5 18.13 11.31 1.08
N GLY A 6 17.89 10.06 0.72
CA GLY A 6 17.60 9.01 1.70
C GLY A 6 16.33 8.18 1.48
N MET A 7 15.46 8.52 0.54
CA MET A 7 14.30 7.69 0.19
C MET A 7 14.71 6.52 -0.71
N ASP A 8 14.22 5.31 -0.41
CA ASP A 8 14.41 4.12 -1.23
C ASP A 8 13.20 3.90 -2.14
N ILE A 9 13.46 3.53 -3.39
CA ILE A 9 12.43 3.17 -4.37
C ILE A 9 12.32 1.65 -4.44
N GLY A 10 11.14 1.16 -4.10
CA GLY A 10 10.83 -0.27 -4.09
C GLY A 10 9.79 -0.68 -5.11
N LEU A 11 9.50 -1.99 -5.11
CA LEU A 11 8.45 -2.61 -5.91
C LEU A 11 7.49 -3.37 -4.99
N VAL A 12 6.18 -3.19 -5.20
CA VAL A 12 5.13 -3.99 -4.58
C VAL A 12 5.01 -5.31 -5.32
N SER A 13 5.16 -6.43 -4.61
CA SER A 13 5.26 -7.76 -5.22
C SER A 13 3.94 -8.32 -5.77
N ALA A 14 2.81 -7.70 -5.46
CA ALA A 14 1.47 -8.15 -5.85
C ALA A 14 1.30 -8.37 -7.37
N ILE A 15 2.02 -7.59 -8.19
CA ILE A 15 1.94 -7.68 -9.66
C ILE A 15 2.69 -8.88 -10.24
N LEU A 16 3.48 -9.59 -9.44
CA LEU A 16 4.28 -10.75 -9.84
C LEU A 16 3.79 -12.04 -9.14
N PRO A 17 2.49 -12.40 -9.22
CA PRO A 17 1.89 -13.46 -8.40
C PRO A 17 2.44 -14.86 -8.67
N ASP A 18 2.95 -15.10 -9.86
CA ASP A 18 3.43 -16.41 -10.31
C ASP A 18 4.94 -16.63 -10.04
N ARG A 19 5.61 -15.64 -9.41
CA ARG A 19 7.04 -15.73 -9.07
C ARG A 19 7.24 -16.14 -7.61
N THR A 20 8.30 -16.91 -7.38
CA THR A 20 8.78 -17.16 -6.01
C THR A 20 9.36 -15.88 -5.38
N LEU A 21 9.52 -15.87 -4.06
CA LEU A 21 10.15 -14.75 -3.36
C LEU A 21 11.54 -14.41 -3.94
N GLU A 22 12.39 -15.42 -4.19
CA GLU A 22 13.75 -15.19 -4.74
C GLU A 22 13.71 -14.63 -6.15
N GLU A 23 12.78 -15.08 -6.99
CA GLU A 23 12.58 -14.53 -8.33
C GLU A 23 12.09 -13.07 -8.30
N VAL A 24 11.19 -12.71 -7.36
CA VAL A 24 10.75 -11.31 -7.16
C VAL A 24 11.91 -10.43 -6.72
N VAL A 25 12.67 -10.87 -5.73
CA VAL A 25 13.83 -10.11 -5.20
C VAL A 25 14.91 -9.97 -6.25
N GLY A 26 15.27 -11.05 -6.97
CA GLY A 26 16.24 -11.03 -8.05
C GLY A 26 15.82 -10.13 -9.22
N PHE A 27 14.53 -10.17 -9.57
CA PHE A 27 13.94 -9.30 -10.59
C PHE A 27 14.04 -7.82 -10.21
N ALA A 28 13.66 -7.46 -8.98
CA ALA A 28 13.73 -6.09 -8.49
C ALA A 28 15.18 -5.59 -8.42
N ALA A 29 16.09 -6.40 -7.86
CA ALA A 29 17.52 -6.08 -7.78
C ALA A 29 18.13 -5.84 -9.18
N GLY A 30 17.83 -6.72 -10.15
CA GLY A 30 18.31 -6.59 -11.52
C GLY A 30 17.85 -5.34 -12.25
N ARG A 31 16.78 -4.68 -11.78
CA ARG A 31 16.24 -3.42 -12.32
C ARG A 31 16.66 -2.19 -11.53
N GLY A 32 17.42 -2.35 -10.47
CA GLY A 32 17.90 -1.24 -9.65
C GLY A 32 16.85 -0.65 -8.71
N PHE A 33 15.92 -1.49 -8.24
CA PHE A 33 15.12 -1.17 -7.06
C PHE A 33 15.98 -1.29 -5.80
N ASP A 34 15.65 -0.48 -4.78
CA ASP A 34 16.37 -0.47 -3.50
C ASP A 34 15.76 -1.45 -2.48
N CYS A 35 14.46 -1.74 -2.61
CA CYS A 35 13.70 -2.60 -1.70
C CYS A 35 12.47 -3.22 -2.39
N VAL A 36 11.76 -4.09 -1.64
CA VAL A 36 10.50 -4.69 -2.07
C VAL A 36 9.48 -4.67 -0.94
N GLU A 37 8.23 -4.39 -1.25
CA GLU A 37 7.10 -4.71 -0.38
C GLU A 37 6.57 -6.09 -0.74
N ILE A 38 6.53 -6.98 0.24
CA ILE A 38 6.21 -8.39 0.02
C ILE A 38 4.79 -8.71 0.47
N MET A 39 4.00 -9.25 -0.46
CA MET A 39 2.66 -9.73 -0.15
C MET A 39 2.68 -11.02 0.65
N CYS A 40 1.89 -11.04 1.72
CA CYS A 40 1.80 -12.14 2.69
C CYS A 40 0.34 -12.51 2.96
N TRP A 41 -0.46 -12.74 1.91
CA TRP A 41 -1.81 -13.22 2.09
C TRP A 41 -1.80 -14.67 2.63
N PRO A 42 -2.85 -15.11 3.34
CA PRO A 42 -3.02 -16.53 3.64
C PRO A 42 -2.96 -17.37 2.36
N VAL A 43 -2.26 -18.51 2.43
CA VAL A 43 -2.18 -19.42 1.29
C VAL A 43 -3.56 -19.95 0.96
N GLY A 44 -4.02 -19.73 -0.29
CA GLY A 44 -5.35 -20.16 -0.71
C GLY A 44 -5.82 -19.49 -1.98
N LYS A 45 -7.11 -19.64 -2.27
CA LYS A 45 -7.73 -19.05 -3.45
C LYS A 45 -7.95 -17.54 -3.22
N ALA A 46 -7.44 -16.73 -4.14
CA ALA A 46 -7.71 -15.30 -4.16
C ALA A 46 -9.20 -15.00 -4.35
N GLU A 47 -9.74 -14.10 -3.53
CA GLU A 47 -11.12 -13.62 -3.70
C GLU A 47 -11.24 -12.56 -4.79
N ARG A 48 -10.15 -11.88 -5.11
CA ARG A 48 -10.09 -10.80 -6.09
C ARG A 48 -8.66 -10.65 -6.65
N ARG A 49 -8.53 -9.86 -7.71
CA ARG A 49 -7.24 -9.53 -8.32
C ARG A 49 -6.30 -8.90 -7.28
N TYR A 50 -5.04 -9.31 -7.31
CA TYR A 50 -3.98 -8.93 -6.37
C TYR A 50 -4.19 -9.34 -4.91
N ALA A 51 -5.37 -9.83 -4.52
CA ALA A 51 -5.56 -10.53 -3.26
C ALA A 51 -5.10 -11.98 -3.37
N GLY A 52 -4.62 -12.54 -2.26
CA GLY A 52 -4.18 -13.94 -2.23
C GLY A 52 -2.78 -14.18 -2.81
N VAL A 53 -2.02 -13.12 -3.13
CA VAL A 53 -0.60 -13.25 -3.48
C VAL A 53 0.21 -13.49 -2.22
N THR A 54 0.96 -14.59 -2.20
CA THR A 54 1.74 -15.01 -1.04
C THR A 54 3.16 -15.33 -1.47
N HIS A 55 4.09 -14.43 -1.20
CA HIS A 55 5.51 -14.66 -1.43
C HIS A 55 6.22 -15.15 -0.15
N ILE A 56 5.66 -14.86 1.03
CA ILE A 56 6.09 -15.40 2.30
C ILE A 56 4.86 -15.99 3.00
N ASP A 57 4.85 -17.31 3.19
CA ASP A 57 3.88 -18.01 4.02
C ASP A 57 4.28 -17.82 5.48
N ILE A 58 3.64 -16.87 6.15
CA ILE A 58 3.99 -16.51 7.53
C ILE A 58 3.64 -17.61 8.55
N ASP A 59 2.72 -18.50 8.23
CA ASP A 59 2.34 -19.62 9.11
C ASP A 59 3.42 -20.70 9.13
N ARG A 60 4.30 -20.72 8.10
CA ARG A 60 5.46 -21.62 8.00
C ARG A 60 6.80 -20.95 8.28
N LEU A 61 6.78 -19.71 8.76
CA LEU A 61 7.98 -18.93 9.01
C LEU A 61 8.61 -19.34 10.34
N ASP A 62 9.43 -20.40 10.31
CA ASP A 62 10.30 -20.81 11.41
C ASP A 62 11.66 -20.08 11.38
N GLU A 63 12.54 -20.40 12.30
CA GLU A 63 13.88 -19.78 12.40
C GLU A 63 14.74 -20.10 11.16
N HIS A 64 14.65 -21.33 10.64
CA HIS A 64 15.40 -21.76 9.46
C HIS A 64 14.92 -21.01 8.19
N ALA A 65 13.61 -20.91 7.97
CA ALA A 65 13.02 -20.15 6.88
C ALA A 65 13.37 -18.66 6.98
N THR A 66 13.30 -18.09 8.19
CA THR A 66 13.68 -16.69 8.45
C THR A 66 15.12 -16.41 8.05
N GLU A 67 16.05 -17.26 8.49
CA GLU A 67 17.47 -17.11 8.17
C GLU A 67 17.74 -17.30 6.66
N GLY A 68 17.06 -18.26 6.02
CA GLY A 68 17.13 -18.46 4.57
C GLY A 68 16.70 -17.22 3.79
N ILE A 69 15.61 -16.55 4.22
CA ILE A 69 15.15 -15.28 3.62
C ILE A 69 16.20 -14.18 3.80
N ARG A 70 16.74 -14.01 5.00
CA ARG A 70 17.77 -13.00 5.26
C ARG A 70 19.01 -13.18 4.40
N GLN A 71 19.50 -14.41 4.27
CA GLN A 71 20.65 -14.74 3.42
C GLN A 71 20.35 -14.49 1.94
N MET A 72 19.15 -14.83 1.49
CA MET A 72 18.72 -14.55 0.11
C MET A 72 18.69 -13.04 -0.15
N LEU A 73 18.11 -12.24 0.71
CA LEU A 73 18.09 -10.77 0.60
C LEU A 73 19.52 -10.20 0.56
N GLN A 74 20.40 -10.69 1.44
CA GLN A 74 21.80 -10.27 1.47
C GLN A 74 22.54 -10.59 0.17
N ARG A 75 22.34 -11.78 -0.42
CA ARG A 75 22.94 -12.15 -1.72
C ARG A 75 22.53 -11.22 -2.84
N HIS A 76 21.29 -10.71 -2.81
CA HIS A 76 20.78 -9.78 -3.82
C HIS A 76 21.03 -8.30 -3.47
N GLY A 77 21.59 -8.00 -2.30
CA GLY A 77 21.75 -6.62 -1.83
C GLY A 77 20.42 -5.88 -1.63
N MET A 78 19.37 -6.62 -1.32
CA MET A 78 18.00 -6.12 -1.21
C MET A 78 17.50 -6.18 0.24
N ARG A 79 16.45 -5.42 0.53
CA ARG A 79 15.70 -5.48 1.79
C ARG A 79 14.20 -5.46 1.55
N ILE A 80 13.44 -5.89 2.54
CA ILE A 80 11.99 -5.78 2.54
C ILE A 80 11.62 -4.46 3.22
N SER A 81 10.86 -3.60 2.53
CA SER A 81 10.37 -2.31 3.06
C SER A 81 9.16 -2.47 3.97
N GLY A 82 8.29 -3.42 3.65
CA GLY A 82 7.08 -3.73 4.38
C GLY A 82 6.51 -5.09 4.02
N LEU A 83 5.72 -5.67 4.92
CA LEU A 83 4.89 -6.83 4.64
C LEU A 83 3.46 -6.36 4.37
N GLY A 84 2.93 -6.72 3.20
CA GLY A 84 1.61 -6.27 2.74
C GLY A 84 0.53 -7.35 2.89
N TYR A 85 -0.59 -6.97 3.50
CA TYR A 85 -1.82 -7.74 3.58
C TYR A 85 -3.00 -6.79 3.71
N TYR A 86 -3.90 -6.78 2.74
CA TYR A 86 -4.91 -5.73 2.57
C TYR A 86 -6.35 -6.29 2.63
N PRO A 87 -6.79 -6.84 3.77
CA PRO A 87 -8.13 -7.35 3.99
C PRO A 87 -9.11 -6.26 4.40
N ASN A 88 -10.33 -6.66 4.78
CA ASN A 88 -11.29 -5.80 5.48
C ASN A 88 -11.41 -6.20 6.97
N PRO A 89 -10.55 -5.71 7.89
CA PRO A 89 -10.62 -6.08 9.31
C PRO A 89 -11.90 -5.66 10.03
N LEU A 90 -12.68 -4.74 9.45
CA LEU A 90 -13.98 -4.32 9.97
C LEU A 90 -15.13 -4.90 9.14
N ASP A 91 -14.93 -6.12 8.58
CA ASP A 91 -16.00 -6.83 7.85
C ASP A 91 -17.21 -7.03 8.77
N PRO A 92 -18.46 -6.84 8.27
CA PRO A 92 -19.66 -7.08 9.06
C PRO A 92 -19.83 -8.54 9.48
N ASP A 93 -19.21 -9.49 8.79
CA ASP A 93 -19.09 -10.88 9.23
C ASP A 93 -17.98 -10.97 10.27
N GLU A 94 -18.38 -11.17 11.53
CA GLU A 94 -17.46 -11.20 12.67
C GLU A 94 -16.39 -12.30 12.51
N SER A 95 -16.75 -13.46 11.98
CA SER A 95 -15.80 -14.56 11.75
C SER A 95 -14.71 -14.19 10.76
N LYS A 96 -15.05 -13.43 9.70
CA LYS A 96 -14.09 -12.90 8.75
C LYS A 96 -13.23 -11.81 9.37
N SER A 97 -13.86 -10.90 10.11
CA SER A 97 -13.15 -9.84 10.83
C SER A 97 -12.09 -10.40 11.77
N GLU A 98 -12.45 -11.40 12.60
CA GLU A 98 -11.53 -12.09 13.51
C GLU A 98 -10.39 -12.80 12.77
N LEU A 99 -10.68 -13.47 11.65
CA LEU A 99 -9.67 -14.11 10.80
C LEU A 99 -8.68 -13.10 10.24
N PHE A 100 -9.16 -11.98 9.72
CA PHE A 100 -8.33 -10.92 9.15
C PHE A 100 -7.45 -10.26 10.22
N ILE A 101 -8.03 -9.93 11.37
CA ILE A 101 -7.30 -9.37 12.52
C ILE A 101 -6.24 -10.36 13.03
N GLY A 102 -6.59 -11.64 13.15
CA GLY A 102 -5.67 -12.69 13.56
C GLY A 102 -4.45 -12.77 12.63
N HIS A 103 -4.66 -12.73 11.32
CA HIS A 103 -3.56 -12.75 10.34
C HIS A 103 -2.71 -11.48 10.40
N ILE A 104 -3.30 -10.29 10.57
CA ILE A 104 -2.54 -9.04 10.79
C ILE A 104 -1.65 -9.16 12.04
N CYS A 105 -2.17 -9.71 13.13
CA CYS A 105 -1.39 -9.92 14.34
C CYS A 105 -0.21 -10.91 14.12
N ASN A 106 -0.43 -11.97 13.33
CA ASN A 106 0.63 -12.90 12.95
C ASN A 106 1.66 -12.22 12.04
N LEU A 107 1.21 -11.36 11.13
CA LEU A 107 2.09 -10.60 10.24
C LEU A 107 2.99 -9.62 11.01
N ILE A 108 2.49 -8.98 12.06
CA ILE A 108 3.29 -8.13 12.95
C ILE A 108 4.43 -8.94 13.60
N ARG A 109 4.13 -10.15 14.10
CA ARG A 109 5.15 -11.04 14.68
C ARG A 109 6.15 -11.55 13.63
N ALA A 110 5.68 -11.83 12.41
CA ALA A 110 6.54 -12.23 11.30
C ALA A 110 7.47 -11.09 10.88
N ALA A 111 6.97 -9.85 10.83
CA ALA A 111 7.75 -8.64 10.54
C ALA A 111 8.90 -8.46 11.55
N ASP A 112 8.62 -8.61 12.84
CA ASP A 112 9.63 -8.57 13.89
C ASP A 112 10.71 -9.66 13.68
N ARG A 113 10.31 -10.91 13.44
CA ARG A 113 11.25 -12.02 13.16
C ARG A 113 12.14 -11.74 11.94
N LEU A 114 11.58 -11.17 10.88
CA LEU A 114 12.31 -10.85 9.64
C LEU A 114 13.14 -9.56 9.75
N GLY A 115 12.92 -8.74 10.77
CA GLY A 115 13.51 -7.41 10.90
C GLY A 115 12.91 -6.40 9.92
N VAL A 116 11.65 -6.59 9.50
CA VAL A 116 10.92 -5.70 8.59
C VAL A 116 10.17 -4.65 9.42
N PRO A 117 10.36 -3.35 9.18
CA PRO A 117 9.89 -2.31 10.10
C PRO A 117 8.41 -1.97 9.98
N VAL A 118 7.74 -2.38 8.90
CA VAL A 118 6.38 -1.93 8.58
C VAL A 118 5.49 -3.10 8.16
N VAL A 119 4.26 -3.10 8.65
CA VAL A 119 3.16 -3.91 8.13
C VAL A 119 2.17 -2.97 7.45
N ASN A 120 1.92 -3.17 6.17
CA ASN A 120 0.97 -2.40 5.38
C ASN A 120 -0.37 -3.13 5.26
N THR A 121 -1.47 -2.41 5.49
CA THR A 121 -2.81 -3.00 5.52
C THR A 121 -3.91 -1.94 5.30
N PHE A 122 -5.17 -2.37 5.35
CA PHE A 122 -6.34 -1.49 5.42
C PHE A 122 -6.91 -1.45 6.84
N VAL A 123 -7.58 -0.33 7.17
CA VAL A 123 -8.40 -0.24 8.39
C VAL A 123 -9.62 -1.15 8.30
N GLY A 124 -10.17 -1.26 7.11
CA GLY A 124 -11.45 -1.94 6.87
C GLY A 124 -12.66 -1.02 7.07
N ARG A 125 -13.84 -1.50 6.68
CA ARG A 125 -15.12 -0.81 6.83
C ARG A 125 -16.28 -1.78 6.62
N ASP A 126 -17.35 -1.61 7.40
CA ASP A 126 -18.68 -2.10 7.04
C ASP A 126 -19.34 -1.07 6.11
N PRO A 127 -19.47 -1.34 4.80
CA PRO A 127 -20.03 -0.38 3.84
C PRO A 127 -21.52 -0.09 4.06
N SER A 128 -22.23 -0.92 4.84
CA SER A 128 -23.64 -0.70 5.18
C SER A 128 -23.85 0.33 6.29
N ARG A 129 -22.77 0.72 7.00
CA ARG A 129 -22.81 1.66 8.12
C ARG A 129 -22.20 3.01 7.74
N ASN A 130 -22.66 4.06 8.43
CA ASN A 130 -22.06 5.39 8.32
C ASN A 130 -20.63 5.43 8.92
N VAL A 131 -19.93 6.54 8.72
CA VAL A 131 -18.55 6.74 9.19
C VAL A 131 -18.46 6.66 10.72
N ASP A 132 -19.41 7.28 11.44
CA ASP A 132 -19.38 7.32 12.91
C ASP A 132 -19.55 5.94 13.54
N ASP A 133 -20.41 5.11 12.98
CA ASP A 133 -20.59 3.73 13.44
C ASP A 133 -19.35 2.88 13.16
N ASN A 134 -18.72 3.06 12.00
CA ASN A 134 -17.45 2.40 11.68
C ASN A 134 -16.31 2.84 12.61
N LEU A 135 -16.23 4.12 12.96
CA LEU A 135 -15.24 4.63 13.92
C LEU A 135 -15.41 4.07 15.32
N ARG A 136 -16.64 3.76 15.75
CA ARG A 136 -16.87 3.05 17.03
C ARG A 136 -16.30 1.64 16.99
N VAL A 137 -16.56 0.90 15.91
CA VAL A 137 -15.98 -0.45 15.73
C VAL A 137 -14.46 -0.40 15.63
N PHE A 138 -13.92 0.59 14.93
CA PHE A 138 -12.47 0.84 14.87
C PHE A 138 -11.89 1.07 16.29
N ALA A 139 -12.52 1.89 17.10
CA ALA A 139 -12.08 2.19 18.46
C ALA A 139 -12.09 0.96 19.39
N GLU A 140 -12.87 -0.07 19.07
CA GLU A 140 -12.91 -1.33 19.81
C GLU A 140 -11.85 -2.33 19.31
N LYS A 141 -11.70 -2.49 17.99
CA LYS A 141 -10.92 -3.57 17.39
C LYS A 141 -9.44 -3.21 17.17
N TRP A 142 -9.13 -1.96 16.85
CA TRP A 142 -7.78 -1.56 16.43
C TRP A 142 -6.76 -1.30 17.55
N PRO A 143 -7.13 -0.75 18.73
CA PRO A 143 -6.15 -0.48 19.79
C PRO A 143 -5.33 -1.70 20.22
N PRO A 144 -5.89 -2.93 20.36
CA PRO A 144 -5.11 -4.12 20.69
C PRO A 144 -4.07 -4.48 19.59
N ILE A 145 -4.40 -4.27 18.32
CA ILE A 145 -3.51 -4.53 17.17
C ILE A 145 -2.32 -3.57 17.21
N VAL A 146 -2.59 -2.28 17.43
CA VAL A 146 -1.54 -1.25 17.51
C VAL A 146 -0.66 -1.48 18.73
N LYS A 147 -1.23 -1.86 19.88
CA LYS A 147 -0.46 -2.21 21.07
C LYS A 147 0.47 -3.40 20.83
N LEU A 148 0.04 -4.40 20.06
CA LEU A 148 0.90 -5.50 19.64
C LEU A 148 2.04 -5.00 18.75
N ALA A 149 1.78 -4.14 17.80
CA ALA A 149 2.79 -3.55 16.94
C ALA A 149 3.84 -2.76 17.73
N GLU A 150 3.40 -1.94 18.70
CA GLU A 150 4.29 -1.22 19.63
C GLU A 150 5.21 -2.16 20.39
N ALA A 151 4.65 -3.28 20.92
CA ALA A 151 5.41 -4.26 21.69
C ALA A 151 6.51 -4.96 20.86
N HIS A 152 6.35 -5.01 19.53
CA HIS A 152 7.30 -5.57 18.58
C HIS A 152 8.13 -4.51 17.83
N ASN A 153 7.99 -3.21 18.14
CA ASN A 153 8.60 -2.09 17.41
C ASN A 153 8.25 -2.06 15.91
N ILE A 154 7.07 -2.52 15.56
CA ILE A 154 6.55 -2.52 14.19
C ILE A 154 5.62 -1.33 14.00
N ARG A 155 5.71 -0.68 12.84
CA ARG A 155 4.78 0.37 12.43
C ARG A 155 3.70 -0.23 11.53
N ILE A 156 2.49 0.29 11.64
CA ILE A 156 1.37 -0.10 10.77
C ILE A 156 1.12 1.05 9.79
N GLY A 157 1.29 0.78 8.50
CA GLY A 157 0.98 1.69 7.41
C GLY A 157 -0.42 1.38 6.85
N ILE A 158 -1.37 2.29 7.06
CA ILE A 158 -2.72 2.15 6.50
C ILE A 158 -2.78 2.81 5.13
N GLU A 159 -3.10 2.02 4.11
CA GLU A 159 -3.30 2.58 2.77
C GLU A 159 -4.65 3.30 2.69
N ASN A 160 -4.66 4.42 1.97
CA ASN A 160 -5.83 5.27 1.80
C ASN A 160 -6.74 4.88 0.61
N CYS A 161 -6.60 3.65 0.09
CA CYS A 161 -7.46 3.10 -0.93
C CYS A 161 -8.89 2.89 -0.41
N PRO A 162 -9.95 3.43 -1.05
CA PRO A 162 -11.34 3.18 -0.65
C PRO A 162 -11.84 1.76 -0.89
N MET A 163 -11.12 0.94 -1.66
CA MET A 163 -11.48 -0.44 -2.02
C MET A 163 -12.80 -0.54 -2.80
N TYR A 164 -12.88 0.14 -3.93
CA TYR A 164 -13.94 -0.04 -4.92
C TYR A 164 -13.44 -0.96 -6.05
N PHE A 165 -14.00 -2.15 -6.13
CA PHE A 165 -13.67 -3.12 -7.19
C PHE A 165 -14.85 -3.36 -8.12
N THR A 166 -16.06 -3.22 -7.59
CA THR A 166 -17.33 -3.36 -8.29
C THR A 166 -18.26 -2.22 -7.91
N ASN A 167 -19.41 -2.12 -8.58
CA ASN A 167 -20.45 -1.16 -8.21
C ASN A 167 -21.13 -1.49 -6.87
N ASP A 168 -20.94 -2.72 -6.37
CA ASP A 168 -21.60 -3.17 -5.14
C ASP A 168 -21.00 -2.53 -3.87
N GLU A 169 -19.73 -2.09 -3.92
CA GLU A 169 -19.09 -1.36 -2.80
C GLU A 169 -19.44 0.14 -2.78
N TRP A 170 -20.02 0.68 -3.83
CA TRP A 170 -20.41 2.09 -3.89
C TRP A 170 -21.70 2.35 -3.09
N PRO A 171 -21.81 3.45 -2.27
CA PRO A 171 -20.82 4.54 -2.12
C PRO A 171 -19.82 4.33 -0.97
N GLY A 172 -19.89 3.25 -0.23
CA GLY A 172 -19.12 3.10 1.01
C GLY A 172 -17.67 2.68 0.85
N GLY A 173 -17.41 1.73 -0.05
CA GLY A 173 -16.13 1.02 -0.09
C GLY A 173 -15.90 0.13 1.14
N LYS A 174 -14.79 -0.60 1.14
CA LYS A 174 -14.44 -1.54 2.23
C LYS A 174 -13.25 -1.07 3.08
N ASN A 175 -12.84 0.18 2.93
CA ASN A 175 -11.80 0.78 3.78
C ASN A 175 -12.23 2.19 4.23
N LEU A 176 -12.07 2.46 5.53
CA LEU A 176 -12.51 3.70 6.16
C LEU A 176 -11.52 4.86 5.96
N ALA A 177 -10.21 4.56 5.87
CA ALA A 177 -9.13 5.55 5.89
C ALA A 177 -8.97 6.31 4.55
N THR A 178 -10.02 6.88 4.00
CA THR A 178 -10.07 7.38 2.62
C THR A 178 -9.80 8.86 2.44
N THR A 179 -9.88 9.65 3.52
CA THR A 179 -9.73 11.11 3.45
C THR A 179 -8.99 11.67 4.66
N PRO A 180 -8.31 12.82 4.54
CA PRO A 180 -7.67 13.51 5.66
C PRO A 180 -8.62 13.75 6.85
N ALA A 181 -9.86 14.14 6.59
CA ALA A 181 -10.85 14.36 7.63
C ALA A 181 -11.20 13.09 8.44
N ILE A 182 -11.09 11.91 7.83
CA ILE A 182 -11.23 10.63 8.55
C ILE A 182 -9.93 10.27 9.25
N TRP A 183 -8.76 10.52 8.64
CA TRP A 183 -7.47 10.24 9.28
C TRP A 183 -7.31 11.00 10.58
N ASP A 184 -7.71 12.27 10.66
CA ASP A 184 -7.71 13.05 11.90
C ASP A 184 -8.45 12.30 13.01
N ARG A 185 -9.63 11.79 12.72
CA ARG A 185 -10.44 11.03 13.69
C ARG A 185 -9.82 9.68 14.07
N LEU A 186 -9.18 8.99 13.12
CA LEU A 186 -8.45 7.75 13.40
C LEU A 186 -7.26 8.03 14.33
N PHE A 187 -6.52 9.11 14.09
CA PHE A 187 -5.36 9.49 14.90
C PHE A 187 -5.77 10.08 16.28
N GLU A 188 -6.95 10.69 16.41
CA GLU A 188 -7.51 11.05 17.71
C GLU A 188 -7.84 9.81 18.55
N ILE A 189 -8.41 8.77 17.93
CA ILE A 189 -8.72 7.49 18.60
C ILE A 189 -7.44 6.72 18.94
N ILE A 190 -6.47 6.70 18.01
CA ILE A 190 -5.18 6.01 18.17
C ILE A 190 -4.04 7.00 17.94
N PRO A 191 -3.63 7.73 18.98
CA PRO A 191 -2.56 8.74 18.85
C PRO A 191 -1.16 8.12 18.72
N SER A 192 -1.03 6.81 18.86
CA SER A 192 0.23 6.07 18.79
C SER A 192 1.04 6.40 17.52
N PRO A 193 2.35 6.65 17.62
CA PRO A 193 3.22 6.83 16.48
C PRO A 193 3.46 5.53 15.69
N ALA A 194 3.08 4.36 16.23
CA ALA A 194 3.14 3.10 15.50
C ALA A 194 2.00 2.95 14.48
N PHE A 195 0.94 3.77 14.58
CA PHE A 195 -0.19 3.78 13.65
C PHE A 195 -0.07 4.99 12.72
N GLY A 196 -0.02 4.75 11.41
CA GLY A 196 0.16 5.80 10.41
C GLY A 196 -0.32 5.35 9.03
N LEU A 197 0.21 5.96 7.99
CA LEU A 197 -0.24 5.78 6.62
C LEU A 197 0.80 5.05 5.76
N ASN A 198 0.32 4.22 4.87
CA ASN A 198 0.94 3.88 3.61
C ASN A 198 0.25 4.75 2.56
N TYR A 199 0.86 5.89 2.24
CA TYR A 199 0.19 6.93 1.46
C TYR A 199 0.27 6.67 -0.04
N ASP A 200 -0.89 6.64 -0.70
CA ASP A 200 -1.03 6.52 -2.15
C ASP A 200 -1.70 7.80 -2.71
N PRO A 201 -0.96 8.64 -3.49
CA PRO A 201 -1.51 9.87 -4.05
C PRO A 201 -2.59 9.63 -5.10
N SER A 202 -2.60 8.47 -5.77
CA SER A 202 -3.56 8.17 -6.84
C SER A 202 -5.00 8.20 -6.34
N HIS A 203 -5.23 7.74 -5.10
CA HIS A 203 -6.55 7.73 -4.49
C HIS A 203 -7.08 9.12 -4.14
N MET A 204 -6.22 10.13 -4.02
CA MET A 204 -6.64 11.52 -3.89
C MET A 204 -7.12 12.08 -5.22
N VAL A 205 -6.38 11.81 -6.30
CA VAL A 205 -6.66 12.33 -7.64
C VAL A 205 -8.07 12.01 -8.10
N TRP A 206 -8.47 10.74 -8.09
CA TRP A 206 -9.79 10.38 -8.60
C TRP A 206 -10.95 10.71 -7.64
N GLN A 207 -10.65 10.99 -6.36
CA GLN A 207 -11.60 11.57 -5.42
C GLN A 207 -11.67 13.11 -5.51
N MET A 208 -10.98 13.73 -6.48
CA MET A 208 -10.91 15.20 -6.66
C MET A 208 -10.31 15.93 -5.46
N MET A 209 -9.42 15.27 -4.71
CA MET A 209 -8.68 15.88 -3.61
C MET A 209 -7.25 16.25 -4.07
N ASP A 210 -6.62 17.16 -3.35
CA ASP A 210 -5.22 17.51 -3.56
C ASP A 210 -4.31 16.35 -3.08
N PRO A 211 -3.46 15.74 -3.95
CA PRO A 211 -2.56 14.67 -3.54
C PRO A 211 -1.28 15.18 -2.87
N ILE A 212 -1.02 16.48 -2.88
CA ILE A 212 0.22 17.10 -2.36
C ILE A 212 0.04 17.60 -0.93
N GLN A 213 -1.10 18.24 -0.64
CA GLN A 213 -1.34 18.81 0.68
C GLN A 213 -1.22 17.79 1.82
N PRO A 214 -1.71 16.52 1.69
CA PRO A 214 -1.52 15.50 2.72
C PRO A 214 -0.05 15.18 3.02
N VAL A 215 0.85 15.30 2.03
CA VAL A 215 2.29 15.12 2.28
C VAL A 215 2.80 16.19 3.27
N LEU A 216 2.36 17.43 3.11
CA LEU A 216 2.77 18.53 3.97
C LEU A 216 2.19 18.42 5.40
N ASP A 217 0.95 17.94 5.50
CA ASP A 217 0.22 17.92 6.78
C ASP A 217 0.50 16.65 7.59
N TYR A 218 0.67 15.50 6.93
CA TYR A 218 0.71 14.17 7.57
C TYR A 218 2.03 13.41 7.39
N ALA A 219 3.10 14.01 6.87
CA ALA A 219 4.39 13.31 6.68
C ALA A 219 4.90 12.61 7.95
N HIS A 220 4.61 13.16 9.13
CA HIS A 220 4.97 12.57 10.43
C HIS A 220 4.22 11.27 10.73
N ARG A 221 3.18 10.93 9.95
CA ARG A 221 2.40 9.70 9.99
C ARG A 221 2.67 8.78 8.81
N PHE A 222 3.50 9.18 7.84
CA PHE A 222 3.84 8.32 6.71
C PHE A 222 4.86 7.27 7.13
N HIS A 223 4.44 6.04 7.14
CA HIS A 223 5.30 4.89 7.40
C HIS A 223 5.80 4.23 6.13
N HIS A 224 5.03 4.37 5.06
CA HIS A 224 5.32 3.87 3.74
C HIS A 224 4.59 4.73 2.69
N VAL A 225 4.98 4.63 1.43
CA VAL A 225 4.35 5.33 0.31
C VAL A 225 4.16 4.35 -0.85
N HIS A 226 2.98 4.35 -1.47
CA HIS A 226 2.76 3.71 -2.76
C HIS A 226 2.90 4.72 -3.89
N LEU A 227 3.61 4.32 -4.94
CA LEU A 227 3.79 5.09 -6.17
C LEU A 227 2.88 4.48 -7.24
N LYS A 228 1.63 4.84 -7.21
CA LYS A 228 0.59 4.50 -8.18
C LYS A 228 -0.01 5.77 -8.75
N ASP A 229 -0.46 5.72 -9.97
CA ASP A 229 -1.12 6.83 -10.66
C ASP A 229 -2.58 6.51 -10.95
N ALA A 230 -3.36 7.52 -11.27
CA ALA A 230 -4.73 7.38 -11.71
C ALA A 230 -5.06 8.44 -12.76
N HIS A 231 -5.78 8.03 -13.79
CA HIS A 231 -6.31 8.92 -14.80
C HIS A 231 -7.80 9.15 -14.60
N VAL A 232 -8.22 10.42 -14.61
CA VAL A 232 -9.63 10.83 -14.57
C VAL A 232 -10.10 11.19 -15.97
N ASP A 233 -10.99 10.38 -16.53
CA ASP A 233 -11.68 10.71 -17.77
C ASP A 233 -12.68 11.86 -17.54
N ARG A 234 -12.20 13.09 -17.77
CA ARG A 234 -12.97 14.30 -17.53
C ARG A 234 -14.17 14.45 -18.47
N GLU A 235 -14.10 13.88 -19.67
CA GLU A 235 -15.24 13.90 -20.60
C GLU A 235 -16.33 12.93 -20.12
N ARG A 236 -15.93 11.76 -19.64
CA ARG A 236 -16.87 10.82 -19.03
C ARG A 236 -17.49 11.42 -17.76
N LEU A 237 -16.66 12.02 -16.90
CA LEU A 237 -17.10 12.66 -15.65
C LEU A 237 -18.15 13.76 -15.90
N LYS A 238 -17.98 14.60 -16.93
CA LYS A 238 -18.99 15.61 -17.34
C LYS A 238 -20.36 15.01 -17.66
N ARG A 239 -20.39 13.74 -18.10
CA ARG A 239 -21.64 13.08 -18.51
C ARG A 239 -22.31 12.33 -17.35
N VAL A 240 -21.53 11.73 -16.46
CA VAL A 240 -22.06 10.87 -15.39
C VAL A 240 -22.12 11.60 -14.04
N GLY A 241 -21.30 12.63 -13.87
CA GLY A 241 -21.20 13.41 -12.62
C GLY A 241 -20.48 12.65 -11.50
N ILE A 242 -20.12 13.37 -10.45
CA ILE A 242 -19.40 12.83 -9.28
C ILE A 242 -20.23 11.86 -8.44
N MET A 243 -21.54 11.76 -8.67
CA MET A 243 -22.43 10.82 -7.98
C MET A 243 -22.46 9.45 -8.63
N ALA A 244 -21.88 9.30 -9.82
CA ALA A 244 -21.64 7.99 -10.41
C ALA A 244 -20.57 7.24 -9.65
N THR A 245 -20.57 5.89 -9.76
CA THR A 245 -19.46 5.13 -9.20
C THR A 245 -18.13 5.61 -9.80
N PRO A 246 -17.07 5.80 -8.99
CA PRO A 246 -15.77 6.24 -9.49
C PRO A 246 -15.19 5.38 -10.61
N LEU A 247 -15.54 4.10 -10.65
CA LEU A 247 -15.14 3.16 -11.70
C LEU A 247 -15.60 3.57 -13.11
N GLU A 248 -16.59 4.47 -13.22
CA GLU A 248 -17.07 4.96 -14.51
C GLU A 248 -16.17 6.05 -15.11
N TYR A 249 -15.45 6.81 -14.30
CA TYR A 249 -14.72 7.99 -14.77
C TYR A 249 -13.24 8.00 -14.41
N HIS A 250 -12.73 6.97 -13.74
CA HIS A 250 -11.29 6.85 -13.50
C HIS A 250 -10.76 5.46 -13.84
N SER A 251 -9.44 5.40 -14.02
CA SER A 251 -8.72 4.14 -14.15
C SER A 251 -7.36 4.24 -13.46
N PRO A 252 -6.93 3.17 -12.74
CA PRO A 252 -5.56 3.07 -12.28
C PRO A 252 -4.57 3.14 -13.45
N ARG A 253 -3.40 3.75 -13.21
CA ARG A 253 -2.31 3.88 -14.18
C ARG A 253 -0.97 3.68 -13.49
N ILE A 254 0.01 3.30 -14.25
CA ILE A 254 1.40 3.37 -13.80
C ILE A 254 1.85 4.83 -13.71
N PRO A 255 2.78 5.17 -12.81
CA PRO A 255 3.35 6.52 -12.70
C PRO A 255 3.79 7.11 -14.04
N GLY A 256 3.33 8.34 -14.28
CA GLY A 256 3.56 9.09 -15.53
C GLY A 256 2.53 8.87 -16.62
N ARG A 257 1.49 8.05 -16.38
CA ARG A 257 0.36 7.86 -17.30
C ARG A 257 -0.98 8.35 -16.75
N GLY A 258 -1.00 8.87 -15.55
CA GLY A 258 -2.17 9.45 -14.88
C GLY A 258 -2.04 10.94 -14.65
N ASP A 259 -2.76 11.42 -13.65
CA ASP A 259 -2.93 12.83 -13.34
C ASP A 259 -2.19 13.26 -12.06
N VAL A 260 -1.34 12.40 -11.46
CA VAL A 260 -0.48 12.77 -10.31
C VAL A 260 0.65 13.66 -10.80
N ASP A 261 0.79 14.87 -10.22
CA ASP A 261 1.99 15.69 -10.42
C ASP A 261 3.17 15.14 -9.62
N TRP A 262 3.88 14.19 -10.23
CA TRP A 262 5.02 13.52 -9.60
C TRP A 262 6.15 14.47 -9.22
N LYS A 263 6.34 15.54 -9.98
CA LYS A 263 7.34 16.56 -9.65
C LYS A 263 6.97 17.25 -8.35
N ALA A 264 5.76 17.78 -8.24
CA ALA A 264 5.28 18.44 -7.03
C ALA A 264 5.23 17.47 -5.84
N PHE A 265 4.87 16.20 -6.10
CA PHE A 265 4.83 15.16 -5.07
C PHE A 265 6.21 14.89 -4.44
N PHE A 266 7.23 14.68 -5.26
CA PHE A 266 8.60 14.45 -4.76
C PHE A 266 9.22 15.70 -4.16
N GLU A 267 8.91 16.91 -4.68
CA GLU A 267 9.30 18.18 -4.06
C GLU A 267 8.70 18.34 -2.66
N ALA A 268 7.44 17.91 -2.47
CA ALA A 268 6.80 17.94 -1.15
C ALA A 268 7.43 16.94 -0.18
N LEU A 269 7.71 15.70 -0.62
CA LEU A 269 8.40 14.69 0.21
C LEU A 269 9.80 15.15 0.63
N ASP A 270 10.55 15.78 -0.28
CA ASP A 270 11.87 16.37 0.02
C ASP A 270 11.75 17.51 1.03
N ARG A 271 10.79 18.40 0.84
CA ARG A 271 10.52 19.56 1.72
C ARG A 271 10.22 19.15 3.16
N VAL A 272 9.47 18.06 3.36
CA VAL A 272 9.15 17.54 4.70
C VAL A 272 10.23 16.60 5.25
N GLY A 273 11.28 16.34 4.47
CA GLY A 273 12.40 15.47 4.86
C GLY A 273 12.02 13.99 4.99
N TYR A 274 11.07 13.51 4.19
CA TYR A 274 10.69 12.10 4.17
C TYR A 274 11.86 11.21 3.75
N LYS A 275 12.17 10.20 4.55
CA LYS A 275 13.28 9.24 4.34
C LYS A 275 12.83 7.78 4.36
N GLY A 276 11.54 7.56 4.34
CA GLY A 276 10.96 6.22 4.27
C GLY A 276 11.03 5.62 2.88
N ASP A 277 10.37 4.49 2.73
CA ASP A 277 10.31 3.75 1.48
C ASP A 277 9.12 4.20 0.63
N ALA A 278 9.31 4.20 -0.70
CA ALA A 278 8.26 4.44 -1.66
C ALA A 278 8.26 3.32 -2.71
N CYS A 279 7.24 2.47 -2.69
CA CYS A 279 7.17 1.31 -3.55
C CYS A 279 6.24 1.53 -4.73
N LEU A 280 6.76 1.25 -5.93
CA LEU A 280 6.00 1.24 -7.17
C LEU A 280 4.91 0.17 -7.09
N GLU A 281 3.66 0.59 -7.19
CA GLU A 281 2.50 -0.28 -7.32
C GLU A 281 1.97 -0.22 -8.75
N VAL A 282 1.99 -1.37 -9.43
CA VAL A 282 1.62 -1.46 -10.84
C VAL A 282 0.21 -1.98 -10.98
N GLU A 283 -0.70 -1.08 -11.37
CA GLU A 283 -2.08 -1.38 -11.74
C GLU A 283 -2.42 -0.56 -12.98
N ASP A 284 -2.33 -1.16 -14.18
CA ASP A 284 -2.70 -0.52 -15.43
C ASP A 284 -3.17 -1.58 -16.43
N LYS A 285 -4.46 -1.60 -16.72
CA LYS A 285 -5.09 -2.60 -17.59
C LYS A 285 -4.47 -2.71 -18.98
N ASP A 286 -3.82 -1.63 -19.45
CA ASP A 286 -3.16 -1.64 -20.76
C ASP A 286 -1.92 -2.55 -20.79
N PHE A 287 -1.41 -2.97 -19.62
CA PHE A 287 -0.20 -3.77 -19.48
C PHE A 287 -0.42 -5.14 -18.81
N GLU A 288 -1.65 -5.56 -18.67
CA GLU A 288 -1.96 -6.79 -17.93
C GLU A 288 -2.29 -7.99 -18.85
N GLY A 289 -1.95 -7.86 -20.14
CA GLY A 289 -2.18 -8.92 -21.14
C GLY A 289 -1.17 -10.06 -21.08
N SER A 290 0.04 -9.80 -20.60
CA SER A 290 1.12 -10.79 -20.50
C SER A 290 2.15 -10.39 -19.44
N SER A 291 2.99 -11.36 -19.01
CA SER A 291 4.13 -11.07 -18.11
C SER A 291 5.13 -10.07 -18.72
N LEU A 292 5.31 -10.09 -20.03
CA LEU A 292 6.15 -9.12 -20.72
C LEU A 292 5.58 -7.71 -20.68
N ASP A 293 4.25 -7.56 -20.79
CA ASP A 293 3.58 -6.26 -20.65
C ASP A 293 3.72 -5.73 -19.21
N VAL A 294 3.57 -6.60 -18.21
CA VAL A 294 3.79 -6.26 -16.80
C VAL A 294 5.24 -5.78 -16.57
N GLU A 295 6.23 -6.51 -17.09
CA GLU A 295 7.63 -6.10 -17.00
C GLU A 295 7.89 -4.75 -17.65
N ARG A 296 7.31 -4.52 -18.83
CA ARG A 296 7.38 -3.24 -19.54
C ARG A 296 6.76 -2.11 -18.75
N ALA A 297 5.61 -2.34 -18.10
CA ALA A 297 4.98 -1.36 -17.24
C ALA A 297 5.87 -0.97 -16.06
N ILE A 298 6.48 -1.97 -15.40
CA ILE A 298 7.43 -1.74 -14.30
C ILE A 298 8.62 -0.90 -14.79
N ASP A 299 9.23 -1.27 -15.92
CA ASP A 299 10.38 -0.55 -16.48
C ASP A 299 10.03 0.89 -16.84
N MET A 300 8.88 1.13 -17.48
CA MET A 300 8.40 2.47 -17.84
C MET A 300 8.17 3.34 -16.60
N ALA A 301 7.48 2.80 -15.61
CA ALA A 301 7.18 3.51 -14.38
C ALA A 301 8.46 3.81 -13.58
N LEU A 302 9.39 2.85 -13.47
CA LEU A 302 10.66 3.04 -12.79
C LEU A 302 11.50 4.14 -13.45
N VAL A 303 11.61 4.15 -14.78
CA VAL A 303 12.30 5.20 -15.53
C VAL A 303 11.68 6.57 -15.24
N HIS A 304 10.34 6.67 -15.21
CA HIS A 304 9.65 7.91 -14.89
C HIS A 304 9.97 8.37 -13.46
N ILE A 305 9.84 7.51 -12.46
CA ILE A 305 10.11 7.84 -11.05
C ILE A 305 11.58 8.20 -10.83
N ARG A 306 12.53 7.47 -11.44
CA ARG A 306 13.97 7.74 -11.33
C ARG A 306 14.40 9.08 -11.95
N SER A 307 13.55 9.71 -12.78
CA SER A 307 13.80 11.09 -13.23
C SER A 307 13.68 12.12 -12.10
N PHE A 308 12.96 11.81 -11.02
CA PHE A 308 12.81 12.65 -9.82
C PHE A 308 13.69 12.18 -8.66
N VAL A 309 13.92 10.86 -8.54
CA VAL A 309 14.69 10.24 -7.45
C VAL A 309 15.82 9.38 -8.05
N PRO A 310 17.00 9.97 -8.29
CA PRO A 310 18.14 9.24 -8.86
C PRO A 310 18.56 8.05 -7.99
N THR A 311 19.12 7.02 -8.63
CA THR A 311 19.69 5.88 -7.93
C THR A 311 20.83 6.35 -7.01
N LYS A 312 20.91 5.77 -5.82
CA LYS A 312 22.03 5.99 -4.89
C LYS A 312 23.30 5.49 -5.54
N SER A 313 24.34 6.33 -5.57
CA SER A 313 25.67 5.99 -6.09
C SER A 313 26.44 5.10 -5.12
#